data_a0e8a5e9c11935fd69936d2afc641530
#
_entry.id   a0e8a5e9c11935fd69936d2afc641530
#
_cell.length_a   1.000
_cell.length_b   1.000
_cell.length_c   1.000
_cell.angle_alpha   90.00
_cell.angle_beta   90.00
_cell.angle_gamma   90.00
#
_symmetry.space_group_name_H-M   'P 1'
#
loop_
_entity.id
_entity.type
_entity.pdbx_description
1 polymer ?
#
loop_
_entity_poly.entity_id
_entity_poly.type
_entity_poly.pdbx_seq_one_letter_code
_entity_poly.pdbx_strand_id
1 'polypeptide(L)'
;MQNSEPKEAFPYKPPSAELKEKYNHLFILESIPDRFIKKVFDIIFSIPVCLISFPILFVLKILYAIEGILIPENKGPLLFYYYAISKGKRIKKYKLRIIKEKYIDKEKAEKGEWIAFSAEWNEKSRTILGSFI
;
A
#
# COMPACT_ATOMS: atom_id res chain seq x y z
N MET A 1 22.79 -5.76 -14.89
CA MET A 1 22.84 -5.28 -13.49
C MET A 1 21.80 -6.10 -12.73
N GLN A 2 22.27 -7.03 -11.91
CA GLN A 2 21.38 -7.76 -11.00
C GLN A 2 20.90 -6.77 -9.95
N ASN A 3 19.61 -6.42 -10.01
CA ASN A 3 18.96 -5.70 -8.93
C ASN A 3 18.87 -6.67 -7.74
N SER A 4 19.89 -6.68 -6.89
CA SER A 4 19.79 -7.32 -5.61
C SER A 4 18.73 -6.54 -4.81
N GLU A 5 17.55 -7.12 -4.61
CA GLU A 5 16.64 -6.66 -3.59
C GLU A 5 17.44 -6.53 -2.29
N PRO A 6 17.28 -5.44 -1.53
CA PRO A 6 17.96 -5.32 -0.26
C PRO A 6 17.59 -6.54 0.57
N LYS A 7 18.59 -7.32 0.96
CA LYS A 7 18.41 -8.38 1.96
C LYS A 7 17.76 -7.72 3.16
N GLU A 8 16.77 -8.37 3.76
CA GLU A 8 16.16 -7.89 4.99
C GLU A 8 17.27 -7.43 5.94
N ALA A 9 17.23 -6.16 6.31
CA ALA A 9 18.27 -5.58 7.18
C ALA A 9 18.35 -6.30 8.54
N PHE A 10 17.26 -6.98 8.91
CA PHE A 10 17.13 -7.74 10.13
C PHE A 10 16.45 -9.08 9.83
N PRO A 11 17.18 -10.20 9.84
CA PRO A 11 16.59 -11.51 9.69
C PRO A 11 15.57 -11.73 10.81
N TYR A 12 14.36 -12.19 10.44
CA TYR A 12 13.32 -12.51 11.40
C TYR A 12 13.84 -13.51 12.45
N LYS A 13 13.81 -13.10 13.71
CA LYS A 13 14.04 -13.98 14.86
C LYS A 13 12.72 -14.15 15.61
N PRO A 14 12.24 -15.38 15.80
CA PRO A 14 11.06 -15.58 16.61
C PRO A 14 11.29 -15.03 18.02
N PRO A 15 10.30 -14.41 18.65
CA PRO A 15 10.44 -13.85 19.98
C PRO A 15 10.77 -14.93 21.00
N SER A 16 11.69 -14.64 21.93
CA SER A 16 12.05 -15.55 23.03
C SER A 16 10.88 -15.82 23.95
N ALA A 17 10.95 -16.90 24.71
CA ALA A 17 9.91 -17.24 25.70
C ALA A 17 9.71 -16.12 26.72
N GLU A 18 10.78 -15.52 27.22
CA GLU A 18 10.73 -14.37 28.14
C GLU A 18 10.05 -13.15 27.54
N LEU A 19 10.29 -12.89 26.25
CA LEU A 19 9.67 -11.76 25.55
C LEU A 19 8.17 -12.00 25.35
N LYS A 20 7.78 -13.24 25.05
CA LYS A 20 6.37 -13.64 24.95
C LYS A 20 5.64 -13.53 26.28
N GLU A 21 6.28 -13.90 27.37
CA GLU A 21 5.71 -13.80 28.71
C GLU A 21 5.56 -12.33 29.14
N LYS A 22 6.62 -11.53 28.98
CA LYS A 22 6.61 -10.10 29.32
C LYS A 22 5.57 -9.30 28.52
N TYR A 23 5.36 -9.64 27.24
CA TYR A 23 4.45 -8.96 26.34
C TYR A 23 3.28 -9.85 25.90
N ASN A 24 2.83 -10.73 26.78
CA ASN A 24 1.77 -11.72 26.48
C ASN A 24 0.54 -11.07 25.84
N HIS A 25 0.13 -9.87 26.28
CA HIS A 25 -0.99 -9.13 25.72
C HIS A 25 -0.84 -8.77 24.22
N LEU A 26 0.39 -8.78 23.67
CA LEU A 26 0.63 -8.55 22.23
C LEU A 26 0.54 -9.83 21.40
N PHE A 27 0.67 -11.00 22.04
CA PHE A 27 0.63 -12.30 21.37
C PHE A 27 -0.73 -13.01 21.50
N ILE A 28 -1.71 -12.36 22.12
CA ILE A 28 -3.08 -12.85 22.18
C ILE A 28 -3.65 -12.79 20.77
N LEU A 29 -4.00 -13.96 20.21
CA LEU A 29 -4.63 -14.09 18.89
C LEU A 29 -6.10 -13.64 18.86
N GLU A 30 -6.63 -13.21 19.98
CA GLU A 30 -7.98 -12.71 20.08
C GLU A 30 -8.10 -11.34 19.37
N SER A 31 -9.24 -11.13 18.73
CA SER A 31 -9.52 -9.87 18.05
C SER A 31 -9.48 -8.72 19.04
N ILE A 32 -8.65 -7.73 18.79
CA ILE A 32 -8.59 -6.51 19.60
C ILE A 32 -9.98 -5.90 19.64
N PRO A 33 -10.59 -5.71 20.83
CA PRO A 33 -11.94 -5.19 20.96
C PRO A 33 -12.04 -3.79 20.33
N ASP A 34 -13.08 -3.56 19.56
CA ASP A 34 -13.34 -2.27 18.95
C ASP A 34 -13.72 -1.25 20.04
N ARG A 35 -12.90 -0.24 20.21
CA ARG A 35 -13.22 0.89 21.09
C ARG A 35 -14.25 1.77 20.38
N PHE A 36 -15.48 1.79 20.89
CA PHE A 36 -16.59 2.54 20.30
C PHE A 36 -16.24 4.03 20.06
N ILE A 37 -15.67 4.69 21.06
CA ILE A 37 -15.26 6.10 20.98
C ILE A 37 -14.26 6.32 19.86
N LYS A 38 -13.25 5.45 19.74
CA LYS A 38 -12.29 5.51 18.64
C LYS A 38 -12.96 5.36 17.28
N LYS A 39 -13.89 4.41 17.16
CA LYS A 39 -14.61 4.17 15.90
C LYS A 39 -15.44 5.39 15.47
N VAL A 40 -16.15 6.02 16.42
CA VAL A 40 -16.90 7.24 16.16
C VAL A 40 -15.98 8.37 15.72
N PHE A 41 -14.87 8.56 16.43
CA PHE A 41 -13.87 9.56 16.07
C PHE A 41 -13.29 9.32 14.67
N ASP A 42 -12.85 8.08 14.37
CA ASP A 42 -12.32 7.71 13.06
C ASP A 42 -13.34 8.00 11.94
N ILE A 43 -14.63 7.71 12.15
CA ILE A 43 -15.68 7.98 11.16
C ILE A 43 -15.89 9.48 10.95
N ILE A 44 -16.01 10.27 12.04
CA ILE A 44 -16.24 11.71 11.95
C ILE A 44 -15.13 12.42 11.17
N PHE A 45 -13.87 12.02 11.38
CA PHE A 45 -12.73 12.60 10.65
C PHE A 45 -12.55 12.03 9.26
N SER A 46 -12.88 10.75 9.04
CA SER A 46 -12.72 10.11 7.72
C SER A 46 -13.72 10.62 6.69
N ILE A 47 -14.96 10.92 7.08
CA ILE A 47 -16.00 11.38 6.14
C ILE A 47 -15.59 12.67 5.42
N PRO A 48 -15.21 13.76 6.12
CA PRO A 48 -14.77 15.00 5.47
C PRO A 48 -13.54 14.78 4.57
N VAL A 49 -12.57 14.00 5.05
CA VAL A 49 -11.37 13.68 4.25
C VAL A 49 -11.75 12.93 2.97
N CYS A 50 -12.65 11.96 3.04
CA CYS A 50 -13.13 11.24 1.86
C CYS A 50 -13.88 12.19 0.89
N LEU A 51 -14.73 13.08 1.40
CA LEU A 51 -15.47 14.03 0.57
C LEU A 51 -14.55 14.98 -0.20
N ILE A 52 -13.47 15.46 0.44
CA ILE A 52 -12.47 16.32 -0.19
C ILE A 52 -11.60 15.52 -1.16
N SER A 53 -11.23 14.30 -0.79
CA SER A 53 -10.35 13.45 -1.61
C SER A 53 -11.04 12.93 -2.88
N PHE A 54 -12.36 12.74 -2.86
CA PHE A 54 -13.10 12.17 -3.98
C PHE A 54 -12.97 13.01 -5.27
N PRO A 55 -13.23 14.33 -5.29
CA PRO A 55 -13.04 15.15 -6.49
C PRO A 55 -11.59 15.17 -6.96
N ILE A 56 -10.62 15.16 -6.04
CA ILE A 56 -9.20 15.12 -6.38
C ILE A 56 -8.86 13.80 -7.09
N LEU A 57 -9.31 12.67 -6.56
CA LEU A 57 -9.11 11.37 -7.18
C LEU A 57 -9.81 11.26 -8.54
N PHE A 58 -10.97 11.90 -8.68
CA PHE A 58 -11.70 11.95 -9.96
C PHE A 58 -10.91 12.71 -11.04
N VAL A 59 -10.39 13.87 -10.70
CA VAL A 59 -9.52 14.65 -11.61
C VAL A 59 -8.25 13.85 -11.95
N LEU A 60 -7.59 13.27 -10.97
CA LEU A 60 -6.42 12.42 -11.20
C LEU A 60 -6.75 11.24 -12.13
N LYS A 61 -7.91 10.62 -11.98
CA LYS A 61 -8.35 9.52 -12.86
C LYS A 61 -8.46 9.97 -14.31
N ILE A 62 -9.01 11.16 -14.55
CA ILE A 62 -9.09 11.75 -15.90
C ILE A 62 -7.69 12.00 -16.45
N LEU A 63 -6.81 12.62 -15.68
CA LEU A 63 -5.43 12.91 -16.10
C LEU A 63 -4.65 11.62 -16.41
N TYR A 64 -4.78 10.58 -15.61
CA TYR A 64 -4.19 9.26 -15.89
C TYR A 64 -4.76 8.59 -17.13
N ALA A 65 -6.05 8.80 -17.42
CA ALA A 65 -6.67 8.30 -18.65
C ALA A 65 -6.11 9.01 -19.90
N ILE A 66 -5.99 10.34 -19.84
CA ILE A 66 -5.40 11.15 -20.91
C ILE A 66 -3.93 10.74 -21.13
N GLU A 67 -3.15 10.64 -20.04
CA GLU A 67 -1.75 10.20 -20.12
C GLU A 67 -1.63 8.80 -20.77
N GLY A 68 -2.51 7.87 -20.39
CA GLY A 68 -2.53 6.52 -20.96
C GLY A 68 -2.95 6.45 -22.43
N ILE A 69 -3.70 7.46 -22.94
CA ILE A 69 -4.02 7.60 -24.37
C ILE A 69 -2.82 8.16 -25.14
N LEU A 70 -2.17 9.18 -24.59
CA LEU A 70 -1.04 9.84 -25.21
C LEU A 70 0.24 8.97 -25.17
N ILE A 71 0.42 8.24 -24.09
CA ILE A 71 1.58 7.37 -23.84
C ILE A 71 1.08 5.99 -23.43
N PRO A 72 0.91 5.06 -24.40
CA PRO A 72 0.35 3.72 -24.13
C PRO A 72 1.09 2.92 -23.04
N GLU A 73 2.40 3.16 -22.86
CA GLU A 73 3.19 2.52 -21.80
C GLU A 73 2.75 2.94 -20.37
N ASN A 74 2.12 4.10 -20.23
CA ASN A 74 1.65 4.63 -18.96
C ASN A 74 0.20 4.24 -18.65
N LYS A 75 -0.47 3.55 -19.60
CA LYS A 75 -1.82 3.06 -19.43
C LYS A 75 -1.89 2.11 -18.23
N GLY A 76 -2.99 2.20 -17.46
CA GLY A 76 -3.24 1.34 -16.32
C GLY A 76 -4.18 1.96 -15.30
N PRO A 77 -4.55 1.24 -14.25
CA PRO A 77 -5.48 1.73 -13.23
C PRO A 77 -4.84 2.87 -12.41
N LEU A 78 -5.67 3.79 -11.92
CA LEU A 78 -5.24 4.86 -11.01
C LEU A 78 -4.73 4.30 -9.68
N LEU A 79 -5.43 3.28 -9.18
CA LEU A 79 -5.12 2.63 -7.91
C LEU A 79 -4.63 1.21 -8.16
N PHE A 80 -3.61 0.81 -7.44
CA PHE A 80 -3.24 -0.59 -7.28
C PHE A 80 -3.40 -1.01 -5.83
N TYR A 81 -3.48 -2.30 -5.57
CA TYR A 81 -3.61 -2.83 -4.21
C TYR A 81 -2.58 -3.90 -3.93
N TYR A 82 -2.29 -4.07 -2.67
CA TYR A 82 -1.60 -5.22 -2.12
C TYR A 82 -2.31 -5.68 -0.86
N TYR A 83 -2.07 -6.90 -0.46
CA TYR A 83 -2.68 -7.40 0.75
C TYR A 83 -1.84 -7.03 1.97
N ALA A 84 -2.52 -6.60 3.01
CA ALA A 84 -1.94 -6.33 4.32
C ALA A 84 -2.79 -7.03 5.40
N ILE A 85 -2.21 -7.18 6.57
CA ILE A 85 -2.91 -7.76 7.72
C ILE A 85 -3.35 -6.62 8.64
N SER A 86 -4.63 -6.60 8.98
CA SER A 86 -5.20 -5.69 9.96
C SER A 86 -6.12 -6.46 10.89
N LYS A 87 -5.90 -6.36 12.20
CA LYS A 87 -6.65 -7.09 13.24
C LYS A 87 -6.75 -8.61 12.96
N GLY A 88 -5.65 -9.22 12.52
CA GLY A 88 -5.61 -10.64 12.16
C GLY A 88 -6.33 -11.01 10.84
N LYS A 89 -6.92 -10.05 10.14
CA LYS A 89 -7.63 -10.28 8.87
C LYS A 89 -6.83 -9.72 7.69
N ARG A 90 -6.83 -10.46 6.58
CA ARG A 90 -6.25 -10.01 5.31
C ARG A 90 -7.16 -8.96 4.69
N ILE A 91 -6.64 -7.76 4.45
CA ILE A 91 -7.35 -6.65 3.84
C ILE A 91 -6.61 -6.16 2.59
N LYS A 92 -7.35 -5.62 1.61
CA LYS A 92 -6.77 -4.93 0.45
C LYS A 92 -6.40 -3.51 0.86
N LYS A 93 -5.12 -3.15 0.71
CA LYS A 93 -4.62 -1.79 0.91
C LYS A 93 -4.37 -1.16 -0.44
N TYR A 94 -5.06 -0.06 -0.73
CA TYR A 94 -4.94 0.66 -1.98
C TYR A 94 -3.91 1.77 -1.90
N LYS A 95 -3.17 1.94 -2.99
CA LYS A 95 -2.22 3.05 -3.20
C LYS A 95 -2.43 3.68 -4.56
N LEU A 96 -2.11 4.97 -4.69
CA LEU A 96 -2.01 5.62 -5.99
C LEU A 96 -0.85 5.00 -6.78
N ARG A 97 -1.09 4.78 -8.06
CA ARG A 97 -0.08 4.23 -8.95
C ARG A 97 0.82 5.36 -9.47
N ILE A 98 2.06 5.36 -9.05
CA ILE A 98 3.08 6.32 -9.52
C ILE A 98 4.02 5.72 -10.56
N ILE A 99 4.01 4.40 -10.73
CA ILE A 99 4.87 3.66 -11.65
C ILE A 99 4.06 3.02 -12.77
N LYS A 100 4.71 2.71 -13.89
CA LYS A 100 4.12 2.01 -15.03
C LYS A 100 3.69 0.61 -14.61
N GLU A 101 2.55 0.13 -15.12
CA GLU A 101 1.96 -1.15 -14.71
C GLU A 101 2.90 -2.34 -14.89
N LYS A 102 3.75 -2.31 -15.92
CA LYS A 102 4.73 -3.36 -16.21
C LYS A 102 5.75 -3.63 -15.10
N TYR A 103 5.94 -2.66 -14.19
CA TYR A 103 6.85 -2.80 -13.04
C TYR A 103 6.15 -3.22 -11.75
N ILE A 104 4.82 -3.41 -11.80
CA ILE A 104 4.04 -3.86 -10.63
C ILE A 104 3.94 -5.38 -10.66
N ASP A 105 4.56 -6.02 -9.67
CA ASP A 105 4.48 -7.46 -9.49
C ASP A 105 3.18 -7.84 -8.77
N LYS A 106 2.22 -8.33 -9.56
CA LYS A 106 0.90 -8.71 -9.04
C LYS A 106 0.96 -9.92 -8.10
N GLU A 107 1.90 -10.86 -8.31
CA GLU A 107 2.06 -12.03 -7.46
C GLU A 107 2.58 -11.65 -6.07
N LYS A 108 3.58 -10.76 -6.03
CA LYS A 108 4.06 -10.20 -4.76
C LYS A 108 2.97 -9.40 -4.05
N ALA A 109 2.15 -8.64 -4.81
CA ALA A 109 1.00 -7.94 -4.25
C ALA A 109 0.02 -8.86 -3.53
N GLU A 110 -0.25 -10.02 -4.11
CA GLU A 110 -1.14 -11.02 -3.53
C GLU A 110 -0.55 -11.68 -2.28
N LYS A 111 0.77 -11.85 -2.24
CA LYS A 111 1.47 -12.38 -1.07
C LYS A 111 1.60 -11.35 0.06
N GLY A 112 1.37 -10.07 -0.22
CA GLY A 112 1.57 -8.97 0.74
C GLY A 112 3.03 -8.52 0.84
N GLU A 113 3.86 -8.92 -0.12
CA GLU A 113 5.26 -8.54 -0.23
C GLU A 113 5.40 -7.15 -0.90
N TRP A 114 6.61 -6.56 -0.82
CA TRP A 114 6.88 -5.28 -1.47
C TRP A 114 6.91 -5.44 -3.00
N ILE A 115 6.08 -4.67 -3.69
CA ILE A 115 5.72 -4.92 -5.10
C ILE A 115 6.73 -4.37 -6.10
N ALA A 116 7.37 -3.26 -5.78
CA ALA A 116 8.10 -2.47 -6.78
C ALA A 116 9.22 -1.62 -6.18
N PHE A 117 9.94 -2.13 -5.19
CA PHE A 117 10.96 -1.36 -4.47
C PHE A 117 12.01 -0.74 -5.42
N SER A 118 12.57 -1.53 -6.33
CA SER A 118 13.58 -1.06 -7.29
C SER A 118 13.00 -0.11 -8.35
N ALA A 119 11.72 -0.28 -8.70
CA ALA A 119 11.06 0.53 -9.71
C ALA A 119 10.65 1.91 -9.16
N GLU A 120 10.30 2.03 -7.88
CA GLU A 120 9.95 3.31 -7.27
C GLU A 120 11.12 4.31 -7.24
N TRP A 121 12.36 3.82 -7.22
CA TRP A 121 13.58 4.63 -7.22
C TRP A 121 14.11 4.95 -8.62
N ASN A 122 13.54 4.36 -9.67
CA ASN A 122 13.97 4.59 -11.04
C ASN A 122 13.01 5.56 -11.75
N GLU A 123 13.50 6.72 -12.14
CA GLU A 123 12.69 7.73 -12.84
C GLU A 123 12.07 7.21 -14.14
N LYS A 124 12.75 6.32 -14.87
CA LYS A 124 12.25 5.72 -16.12
C LYS A 124 11.03 4.81 -15.90
N SER A 125 10.86 4.30 -14.69
CA SER A 125 9.72 3.44 -14.33
C SER A 125 8.47 4.24 -13.93
N ARG A 126 8.61 5.52 -13.63
CA ARG A 126 7.50 6.38 -13.24
C ARG A 126 6.64 6.77 -14.43
N THR A 127 5.36 7.02 -14.18
CA THR A 127 4.48 7.74 -15.09
C THR A 127 4.80 9.22 -15.02
N ILE A 128 4.40 10.03 -16.00
CA ILE A 128 4.62 11.49 -15.95
C ILE A 128 3.91 12.05 -14.70
N LEU A 129 2.63 11.73 -14.53
CA LEU A 129 1.88 12.16 -13.34
C LEU A 129 2.48 11.62 -12.03
N GLY A 130 2.98 10.38 -12.03
CA GLY A 130 3.67 9.80 -10.88
C GLY A 130 5.00 10.47 -10.52
N SER A 131 5.56 11.28 -11.40
CA SER A 131 6.76 12.08 -11.11
C SER A 131 6.44 13.40 -10.41
N PHE A 132 5.18 13.86 -10.44
CA PHE A 132 4.71 15.08 -9.80
C PHE A 132 4.05 14.82 -8.43
N ILE A 133 3.71 13.56 -8.14
CA ILE A 133 3.10 13.13 -6.87
C ILE A 133 4.17 12.60 -5.93
#